data_44d1d307f610678a286d89951f7da344
#
_entry.id   44d1d307f610678a286d89951f7da344
#
_cell.length_a   1.000
_cell.length_b   1.000
_cell.length_c   1.000
_cell.angle_alpha   90.00
_cell.angle_beta   90.00
_cell.angle_gamma   90.00
#
_symmetry.space_group_name_H-M   'P 1'
#
loop_
_entity.id
_entity.type
_entity.pdbx_description
1 polymer ?
#
loop_
_entity_poly.entity_id
_entity_poly.type
_entity_poly.pdbx_seq_one_letter_code
_entity_poly.pdbx_strand_id
1 'polypeptide(L)'
;MRLCVNKLSALALLRHVRVSGEYASAQVCGLPEPDPHPQHRWTARIIPHQLLGLSDPPSSSRPVYVAVPSKGARPLASFFKNTLYLSGLPEGSFLQLGESLAIPCPELLFVELATIMKPAALGLLGYELCGSFCRDPLNPRSGKVTHGLSPVTDVASIRSFIEETHRLTGTNAARRALLSIEDNAWSAMEATIALLLKKPVTEHGYGIRRIHLNERQDNPWELVRRGCANARVPDIVLDDCPVGFNYDGHGHLDLESVAAAAENKDELGRALASLRQKYVDDRRRDRELAAQGRIVMSVVSEDLFDHGGLDIVILEALMASERLGGPRAKDVLPDEVWAPEETRARQRLIWSLLPWEGGESLGPC
;
A
#
# COMPACT_ATOMS: atom_id res chain seq x y z
N MET A 1 -2.03 -23.46 22.59
CA MET A 1 -2.88 -22.31 22.97
C MET A 1 -3.25 -21.59 21.67
N ARG A 2 -4.48 -21.68 21.21
CA ARG A 2 -4.87 -21.13 19.90
C ARG A 2 -5.55 -19.77 20.08
N LEU A 3 -5.17 -18.80 19.28
CA LEU A 3 -5.78 -17.48 19.24
C LEU A 3 -5.94 -17.03 17.78
N CYS A 4 -7.16 -16.68 17.39
CA CYS A 4 -7.39 -16.03 16.12
C CYS A 4 -7.37 -14.52 16.35
N VAL A 5 -6.29 -13.85 15.95
CA VAL A 5 -6.24 -12.38 15.99
C VAL A 5 -6.88 -11.80 14.74
N ASN A 6 -7.45 -10.59 14.84
CA ASN A 6 -8.07 -9.92 13.70
C ASN A 6 -7.78 -8.42 13.67
N LYS A 7 -8.33 -7.70 12.71
CA LYS A 7 -8.19 -6.25 12.54
C LYS A 7 -6.73 -5.80 12.62
N LEU A 8 -6.42 -4.77 13.44
CA LEU A 8 -5.07 -4.20 13.52
C LEU A 8 -4.04 -5.21 14.04
N SER A 9 -4.42 -6.11 14.95
CA SER A 9 -3.51 -7.16 15.43
C SER A 9 -3.17 -8.18 14.34
N ALA A 10 -4.15 -8.54 13.51
CA ALA A 10 -3.91 -9.42 12.35
C ALA A 10 -3.10 -8.70 11.25
N LEU A 11 -3.35 -7.42 11.01
CA LEU A 11 -2.57 -6.64 10.03
C LEU A 11 -1.09 -6.59 10.41
N ALA A 12 -0.77 -6.31 11.67
CA ALA A 12 0.61 -6.27 12.13
C ALA A 12 1.27 -7.66 12.01
N LEU A 13 0.57 -8.73 12.41
CA LEU A 13 1.06 -10.09 12.27
C LEU A 13 1.26 -10.48 10.80
N LEU A 14 0.30 -10.15 9.91
CA LEU A 14 0.42 -10.38 8.48
C LEU A 14 1.66 -9.69 7.89
N ARG A 15 1.90 -8.43 8.24
CA ARG A 15 3.11 -7.71 7.83
C ARG A 15 4.38 -8.40 8.33
N HIS A 16 4.39 -8.82 9.59
CA HIS A 16 5.53 -9.51 10.18
C HIS A 16 5.84 -10.81 9.42
N VAL A 17 4.86 -11.68 9.21
CA VAL A 17 5.08 -12.96 8.52
C VAL A 17 5.37 -12.82 7.02
N ARG A 18 4.91 -11.73 6.38
CA ARG A 18 5.33 -11.41 5.01
C ARG A 18 6.81 -11.06 4.95
N VAL A 19 7.28 -10.19 5.84
CA VAL A 19 8.68 -9.74 5.88
C VAL A 19 9.62 -10.88 6.28
N SER A 20 9.22 -11.76 7.22
CA SER A 20 10.02 -12.94 7.61
C SER A 20 9.95 -14.08 6.59
N GLY A 21 9.03 -14.06 5.64
CA GLY A 21 8.81 -15.16 4.69
C GLY A 21 7.94 -16.29 5.22
N GLU A 22 7.52 -16.23 6.47
CA GLU A 22 6.69 -17.26 7.11
C GLU A 22 5.29 -17.37 6.51
N TYR A 23 4.80 -16.31 5.84
CA TYR A 23 3.50 -16.32 5.19
C TYR A 23 3.34 -17.46 4.17
N ALA A 24 4.42 -17.86 3.49
CA ALA A 24 4.41 -18.97 2.53
C ALA A 24 4.00 -20.33 3.15
N SER A 25 4.12 -20.49 4.47
CA SER A 25 3.71 -21.69 5.21
C SER A 25 2.31 -21.61 5.81
N ALA A 26 1.57 -20.51 5.59
CA ALA A 26 0.21 -20.34 6.09
C ALA A 26 -0.72 -21.40 5.51
N GLN A 27 -1.59 -21.97 6.34
CA GLN A 27 -2.54 -22.98 5.94
C GLN A 27 -3.96 -22.47 6.07
N VAL A 28 -4.77 -22.73 5.06
CA VAL A 28 -6.21 -22.40 5.09
C VAL A 28 -6.89 -23.17 6.22
N CYS A 29 -7.69 -22.50 7.02
CA CYS A 29 -8.46 -23.09 8.11
C CYS A 29 -9.83 -22.42 8.28
N GLY A 30 -10.70 -23.07 9.05
CA GLY A 30 -11.88 -22.43 9.61
C GLY A 30 -11.51 -21.53 10.78
N LEU A 31 -12.48 -20.76 11.30
CA LEU A 31 -12.27 -19.98 12.52
C LEU A 31 -11.96 -20.94 13.69
N PRO A 32 -10.73 -20.93 14.22
CA PRO A 32 -10.36 -21.86 15.26
C PRO A 32 -11.10 -21.55 16.56
N GLU A 33 -11.59 -22.59 17.22
CA GLU A 33 -12.05 -22.45 18.58
C GLU A 33 -10.85 -22.18 19.51
N PRO A 34 -10.96 -21.17 20.38
CA PRO A 34 -9.97 -20.99 21.43
C PRO A 34 -9.88 -22.26 22.30
N ASP A 35 -8.68 -22.55 22.82
CA ASP A 35 -8.46 -23.66 23.75
C ASP A 35 -9.50 -23.64 24.89
N PRO A 36 -10.18 -24.77 25.22
CA PRO A 36 -11.27 -24.80 26.19
C PRO A 36 -10.92 -24.36 27.62
N HIS A 37 -9.63 -24.25 27.95
CA HIS A 37 -9.17 -23.75 29.25
C HIS A 37 -8.49 -22.35 29.21
N PRO A 38 -8.86 -21.41 28.33
CA PRO A 38 -8.07 -20.21 28.05
C PRO A 38 -8.28 -19.08 29.03
N GLN A 39 -9.43 -19.01 29.69
CA GLN A 39 -9.90 -17.81 30.39
C GLN A 39 -9.03 -17.41 31.59
N HIS A 40 -8.29 -18.35 32.17
CA HIS A 40 -7.38 -18.09 33.29
C HIS A 40 -5.88 -18.00 32.89
N ARG A 41 -5.57 -18.23 31.60
CA ARG A 41 -4.18 -18.34 31.12
C ARG A 41 -3.71 -17.16 30.27
N TRP A 42 -4.62 -16.37 29.72
CA TRP A 42 -4.27 -15.22 28.90
C TRP A 42 -3.86 -14.03 29.77
N THR A 43 -2.56 -13.90 29.99
CA THR A 43 -1.97 -12.71 30.63
C THR A 43 -1.31 -11.85 29.57
N ALA A 44 -1.19 -10.55 29.80
CA ALA A 44 -0.51 -9.63 28.90
C ALA A 44 0.93 -10.04 28.58
N ARG A 45 1.59 -10.78 29.49
CA ARG A 45 2.97 -11.26 29.32
C ARG A 45 3.12 -12.43 28.34
N ILE A 46 2.05 -13.22 28.15
CA ILE A 46 2.08 -14.41 27.26
C ILE A 46 1.78 -14.02 25.81
N ILE A 47 1.11 -12.91 25.61
CA ILE A 47 0.79 -12.40 24.27
C ILE A 47 2.08 -11.99 23.56
N PRO A 48 2.36 -12.50 22.35
CA PRO A 48 3.50 -12.09 21.55
C PRO A 48 3.27 -10.67 20.97
N HIS A 49 3.23 -9.69 21.85
CA HIS A 49 2.75 -8.35 21.58
C HIS A 49 3.53 -7.64 20.46
N GLN A 50 4.82 -7.88 20.32
CA GLN A 50 5.63 -7.30 19.23
C GLN A 50 5.18 -7.82 17.85
N LEU A 51 4.84 -9.12 17.74
CA LEU A 51 4.30 -9.68 16.49
C LEU A 51 2.93 -9.06 16.13
N LEU A 52 2.21 -8.56 17.13
CA LEU A 52 0.89 -7.94 16.98
C LEU A 52 0.96 -6.40 16.87
N GLY A 53 2.14 -5.84 16.59
CA GLY A 53 2.33 -4.42 16.38
C GLY A 53 2.28 -3.56 17.65
N LEU A 54 2.52 -4.16 18.82
CA LEU A 54 2.52 -3.45 20.10
C LEU A 54 3.96 -3.36 20.63
N SER A 55 4.42 -2.15 20.93
CA SER A 55 5.73 -1.90 21.55
C SER A 55 5.82 -2.44 22.98
N ASP A 56 4.69 -2.47 23.69
CA ASP A 56 4.57 -2.88 25.08
C ASP A 56 3.46 -3.93 25.25
N PRO A 57 3.42 -4.67 26.35
CA PRO A 57 2.34 -5.60 26.65
C PRO A 57 0.95 -4.98 26.51
N PRO A 58 -0.05 -5.73 26.02
CA PRO A 58 -1.39 -5.21 25.75
C PRO A 58 -2.06 -4.68 27.01
N SER A 59 -2.91 -3.67 26.82
CA SER A 59 -3.71 -3.03 27.86
C SER A 59 -5.10 -2.70 27.30
N SER A 60 -6.00 -2.21 28.14
CA SER A 60 -7.33 -1.75 27.70
C SER A 60 -7.27 -0.59 26.70
N SER A 61 -6.23 0.25 26.75
CA SER A 61 -5.98 1.35 25.80
C SER A 61 -5.25 0.89 24.54
N ARG A 62 -4.50 -0.21 24.61
CA ARG A 62 -3.79 -0.86 23.50
C ARG A 62 -4.18 -2.33 23.42
N PRO A 63 -5.42 -2.62 22.96
CA PRO A 63 -5.98 -3.96 23.00
C PRO A 63 -5.45 -4.83 21.87
N VAL A 64 -5.53 -6.16 22.10
CA VAL A 64 -5.42 -7.18 21.06
C VAL A 64 -6.83 -7.45 20.51
N TYR A 65 -6.98 -7.38 19.20
CA TYR A 65 -8.23 -7.72 18.51
C TYR A 65 -8.24 -9.22 18.23
N VAL A 66 -9.36 -9.88 18.53
CA VAL A 66 -9.52 -11.33 18.36
C VAL A 66 -10.86 -11.69 17.74
N ALA A 67 -10.86 -12.68 16.86
CA ALA A 67 -12.04 -13.29 16.30
C ALA A 67 -12.43 -14.53 17.12
N VAL A 68 -13.73 -14.69 17.41
CA VAL A 68 -14.25 -15.82 18.19
C VAL A 68 -15.53 -16.38 17.56
N PRO A 69 -15.70 -17.73 17.57
CA PRO A 69 -16.87 -18.38 16.95
C PRO A 69 -18.14 -18.30 17.81
N SER A 70 -18.02 -18.04 19.10
CA SER A 70 -19.16 -18.02 20.01
C SER A 70 -18.97 -17.04 21.16
N LYS A 71 -20.09 -16.69 21.84
CA LYS A 71 -20.04 -15.86 23.04
C LYS A 71 -19.23 -16.51 24.18
N GLY A 72 -19.33 -17.84 24.32
CA GLY A 72 -18.61 -18.60 25.35
C GLY A 72 -17.10 -18.71 25.09
N ALA A 73 -16.67 -18.54 23.85
CA ALA A 73 -15.28 -18.59 23.45
C ALA A 73 -14.50 -17.28 23.65
N ARG A 74 -15.12 -16.24 24.19
CA ARG A 74 -14.50 -14.91 24.38
C ARG A 74 -13.44 -14.96 25.48
N PRO A 75 -12.18 -14.59 25.20
CA PRO A 75 -11.23 -14.29 26.26
C PRO A 75 -11.73 -13.12 27.12
N LEU A 76 -11.65 -13.27 28.45
CA LEU A 76 -12.24 -12.31 29.41
C LEU A 76 -11.28 -11.20 29.84
N ALA A 77 -9.97 -11.28 29.52
CA ALA A 77 -9.02 -10.25 29.90
C ALA A 77 -9.39 -8.91 29.24
N SER A 78 -9.29 -7.82 30.01
CA SER A 78 -9.72 -6.47 29.59
C SER A 78 -8.96 -5.90 28.40
N PHE A 79 -7.82 -6.45 28.08
CA PHE A 79 -7.01 -6.06 26.91
C PHE A 79 -7.46 -6.74 25.60
N PHE A 80 -8.49 -7.62 25.60
CA PHE A 80 -9.03 -8.17 24.37
C PHE A 80 -10.24 -7.39 23.86
N LYS A 81 -10.25 -7.12 22.57
CA LYS A 81 -11.45 -6.68 21.83
C LYS A 81 -11.94 -7.81 20.93
N ASN A 82 -13.08 -8.39 21.30
CA ASN A 82 -13.62 -9.57 20.64
C ASN A 82 -14.53 -9.19 19.46
N THR A 83 -14.31 -9.83 18.30
CA THR A 83 -15.24 -9.85 17.15
C THR A 83 -15.87 -11.23 17.08
N LEU A 84 -17.21 -11.29 17.05
CA LEU A 84 -17.97 -12.52 17.05
C LEU A 84 -18.42 -12.88 15.63
N TYR A 85 -18.06 -14.04 15.15
CA TYR A 85 -18.54 -14.62 13.91
C TYR A 85 -19.39 -15.85 14.20
N LEU A 86 -20.71 -15.72 14.07
CA LEU A 86 -21.66 -16.79 14.39
C LEU A 86 -21.90 -17.74 13.20
N SER A 87 -21.81 -17.23 11.98
CA SER A 87 -22.03 -17.99 10.73
C SER A 87 -21.77 -17.11 9.52
N GLY A 88 -21.77 -17.73 8.34
CA GLY A 88 -21.85 -17.00 7.05
C GLY A 88 -20.54 -16.48 6.48
N LEU A 89 -19.41 -16.99 6.94
CA LEU A 89 -18.13 -16.77 6.27
C LEU A 89 -17.86 -17.92 5.27
N PRO A 90 -17.32 -17.60 4.08
CA PRO A 90 -16.84 -18.61 3.14
C PRO A 90 -15.82 -19.56 3.77
N GLU A 91 -15.72 -20.77 3.23
CA GLU A 91 -14.64 -21.67 3.57
C GLU A 91 -13.29 -21.02 3.23
N GLY A 92 -12.28 -21.18 4.08
CA GLY A 92 -10.99 -20.55 3.85
C GLY A 92 -10.85 -19.09 4.31
N SER A 93 -11.84 -18.55 5.00
CA SER A 93 -11.79 -17.17 5.51
C SER A 93 -10.71 -16.92 6.57
N PHE A 94 -10.00 -17.95 7.04
CA PHE A 94 -8.92 -17.82 8.02
C PHE A 94 -7.68 -18.58 7.59
N LEU A 95 -6.53 -18.11 8.06
CA LEU A 95 -5.21 -18.70 7.83
C LEU A 95 -4.56 -19.03 9.17
N GLN A 96 -4.10 -20.28 9.31
CA GLN A 96 -3.29 -20.72 10.44
C GLN A 96 -1.84 -20.35 10.21
N LEU A 97 -1.23 -19.66 11.17
CA LEU A 97 0.18 -19.29 11.19
C LEU A 97 0.87 -20.01 12.34
N GLY A 98 1.68 -21.01 12.01
CA GLY A 98 2.27 -21.91 13.02
C GLY A 98 1.22 -22.65 13.83
N GLU A 99 1.55 -23.04 15.07
CA GLU A 99 0.67 -23.88 15.90
C GLU A 99 -0.36 -23.10 16.73
N SER A 100 -0.11 -21.81 16.98
CA SER A 100 -0.82 -21.06 18.01
C SER A 100 -1.65 -19.89 17.51
N LEU A 101 -1.35 -19.34 16.35
CA LEU A 101 -1.96 -18.12 15.84
C LEU A 101 -2.70 -18.38 14.53
N ALA A 102 -3.84 -17.73 14.39
CA ALA A 102 -4.57 -17.64 13.13
C ALA A 102 -4.95 -16.18 12.87
N ILE A 103 -5.15 -15.86 11.60
CA ILE A 103 -5.60 -14.54 11.13
C ILE A 103 -6.73 -14.71 10.12
N PRO A 104 -7.56 -13.69 9.86
CA PRO A 104 -8.42 -13.65 8.69
C PRO A 104 -7.59 -13.74 7.40
N CYS A 105 -8.14 -14.35 6.36
CA CYS A 105 -7.56 -14.21 5.02
C CYS A 105 -7.46 -12.72 4.63
N PRO A 106 -6.61 -12.33 3.69
CA PRO A 106 -6.41 -10.92 3.33
C PRO A 106 -7.70 -10.20 2.94
N GLU A 107 -8.62 -10.88 2.26
CA GLU A 107 -9.90 -10.34 1.80
C GLU A 107 -10.82 -10.03 2.99
N LEU A 108 -10.96 -10.98 3.95
CA LEU A 108 -11.73 -10.76 5.18
C LEU A 108 -11.08 -9.66 6.03
N LEU A 109 -9.76 -9.66 6.14
CA LEU A 109 -9.02 -8.63 6.89
C LEU A 109 -9.27 -7.24 6.31
N PHE A 110 -9.30 -7.09 4.98
CA PHE A 110 -9.63 -5.83 4.32
C PHE A 110 -11.03 -5.35 4.66
N VAL A 111 -12.03 -6.24 4.66
CA VAL A 111 -13.42 -5.92 5.07
C VAL A 111 -13.51 -5.56 6.55
N GLU A 112 -12.82 -6.28 7.43
CA GLU A 112 -12.77 -5.97 8.87
C GLU A 112 -12.17 -4.58 9.14
N LEU A 113 -11.06 -4.26 8.46
CA LEU A 113 -10.37 -2.98 8.61
C LEU A 113 -11.16 -1.81 8.04
N ALA A 114 -12.04 -2.04 7.07
CA ALA A 114 -12.99 -1.04 6.58
C ALA A 114 -13.96 -0.54 7.65
N THR A 115 -14.10 -1.25 8.78
CA THR A 115 -14.93 -0.81 9.92
C THR A 115 -14.24 0.20 10.84
N ILE A 116 -12.91 0.36 10.74
CA ILE A 116 -12.12 1.17 11.69
C ILE A 116 -11.12 2.11 11.03
N MET A 117 -10.74 1.85 9.77
CA MET A 117 -9.78 2.69 9.04
C MET A 117 -10.50 3.81 8.26
N LYS A 118 -9.80 4.93 8.08
CA LYS A 118 -10.24 5.99 7.17
C LYS A 118 -10.17 5.48 5.71
N PRO A 119 -11.06 5.94 4.81
CA PRO A 119 -11.14 5.41 3.44
C PRO A 119 -9.81 5.46 2.66
N ALA A 120 -9.04 6.53 2.78
CA ALA A 120 -7.77 6.64 2.07
C ALA A 120 -6.69 5.71 2.64
N ALA A 121 -6.61 5.58 3.97
CA ALA A 121 -5.70 4.62 4.61
C ALA A 121 -6.07 3.17 4.26
N LEU A 122 -7.37 2.86 4.16
CA LEU A 122 -7.83 1.55 3.68
C LEU A 122 -7.47 1.33 2.20
N GLY A 123 -7.58 2.36 1.36
CA GLY A 123 -7.13 2.29 -0.03
C GLY A 123 -5.63 1.97 -0.13
N LEU A 124 -4.79 2.69 0.62
CA LEU A 124 -3.34 2.43 0.66
C LEU A 124 -3.02 1.02 1.19
N LEU A 125 -3.80 0.52 2.17
CA LEU A 125 -3.67 -0.86 2.62
C LEU A 125 -4.03 -1.85 1.49
N GLY A 126 -5.07 -1.58 0.71
CA GLY A 126 -5.43 -2.43 -0.43
C GLY A 126 -4.27 -2.55 -1.43
N TYR A 127 -3.61 -1.45 -1.76
CA TYR A 127 -2.38 -1.49 -2.57
C TYR A 127 -1.26 -2.31 -1.94
N GLU A 128 -1.10 -2.25 -0.61
CA GLU A 128 -0.11 -3.06 0.11
C GLU A 128 -0.44 -4.57 0.05
N LEU A 129 -1.71 -4.95 0.15
CA LEU A 129 -2.15 -6.35 0.08
C LEU A 129 -2.04 -6.91 -1.35
N CYS A 130 -2.40 -6.10 -2.35
CA CYS A 130 -2.36 -6.45 -3.78
C CYS A 130 -1.02 -6.14 -4.46
N GLY A 131 -0.04 -5.62 -3.72
CA GLY A 131 1.26 -5.20 -4.23
C GLY A 131 2.43 -5.99 -3.66
N SER A 132 3.62 -5.69 -4.18
CA SER A 132 4.86 -6.37 -3.83
C SER A 132 5.67 -5.67 -2.75
N PHE A 133 5.03 -4.88 -1.90
CA PHE A 133 5.66 -4.19 -0.78
C PHE A 133 4.92 -4.43 0.53
N CYS A 134 5.59 -4.14 1.63
CA CYS A 134 5.03 -4.20 2.97
C CYS A 134 5.60 -3.08 3.84
N ARG A 135 4.75 -2.32 4.50
CA ARG A 135 5.15 -1.29 5.46
C ARG A 135 5.61 -1.90 6.78
N ASP A 136 6.42 -1.17 7.54
CA ASP A 136 6.92 -1.64 8.84
C ASP A 136 5.77 -2.11 9.76
N PRO A 137 5.85 -3.34 10.32
CA PRO A 137 4.79 -3.91 11.15
C PRO A 137 4.50 -3.12 12.44
N LEU A 138 5.55 -2.54 13.05
CA LEU A 138 5.46 -1.82 14.32
C LEU A 138 5.12 -0.34 14.13
N ASN A 139 5.69 0.26 13.10
CA ASN A 139 5.46 1.66 12.79
C ASN A 139 5.29 1.87 11.27
N PRO A 140 4.08 1.64 10.73
CA PRO A 140 3.81 1.78 9.29
C PRO A 140 4.05 3.19 8.73
N ARG A 141 4.24 4.17 9.60
CA ARG A 141 4.58 5.56 9.24
C ARG A 141 6.06 5.91 9.39
N SER A 142 6.90 4.96 9.75
CA SER A 142 8.36 5.18 9.84
C SER A 142 9.04 5.47 8.50
N GLY A 143 8.35 5.27 7.39
CA GLY A 143 8.93 5.30 6.05
C GLY A 143 9.67 4.00 5.66
N LYS A 144 9.86 3.07 6.59
CA LYS A 144 10.49 1.78 6.28
C LYS A 144 9.51 0.88 5.53
N VAL A 145 9.97 0.39 4.38
CA VAL A 145 9.20 -0.49 3.49
C VAL A 145 10.09 -1.66 3.05
N THR A 146 9.55 -2.86 3.09
CA THR A 146 10.18 -4.04 2.49
C THR A 146 9.58 -4.24 1.10
N HIS A 147 10.43 -4.33 0.09
CA HIS A 147 10.05 -4.47 -1.32
C HIS A 147 10.29 -5.91 -1.82
N GLY A 148 9.74 -6.24 -3.00
CA GLY A 148 9.96 -7.51 -3.68
C GLY A 148 9.24 -8.68 -3.04
N LEU A 149 8.21 -8.43 -2.25
CA LEU A 149 7.36 -9.46 -1.64
C LEU A 149 6.27 -9.92 -2.61
N SER A 150 5.82 -11.17 -2.48
CA SER A 150 4.63 -11.61 -3.21
C SER A 150 3.38 -10.91 -2.69
N PRO A 151 2.44 -10.47 -3.55
CA PRO A 151 1.12 -10.05 -3.13
C PRO A 151 0.43 -11.16 -2.33
N VAL A 152 -0.42 -10.79 -1.38
CA VAL A 152 -1.18 -11.76 -0.57
C VAL A 152 -2.60 -11.97 -1.09
N THR A 153 -3.07 -11.09 -1.95
CA THR A 153 -4.35 -11.13 -2.65
C THR A 153 -4.29 -10.23 -3.89
N ASP A 154 -5.40 -10.11 -4.60
CA ASP A 154 -5.62 -9.19 -5.71
C ASP A 154 -6.99 -8.51 -5.62
N VAL A 155 -7.19 -7.46 -6.44
CA VAL A 155 -8.44 -6.67 -6.48
C VAL A 155 -9.65 -7.54 -6.85
N ALA A 156 -9.48 -8.53 -7.73
CA ALA A 156 -10.56 -9.42 -8.15
C ALA A 156 -10.99 -10.35 -7.02
N SER A 157 -10.05 -10.92 -6.28
CA SER A 157 -10.29 -11.78 -5.11
C SER A 157 -11.00 -11.02 -3.98
N ILE A 158 -10.55 -9.79 -3.66
CA ILE A 158 -11.23 -8.94 -2.67
C ILE A 158 -12.66 -8.63 -3.13
N ARG A 159 -12.88 -8.32 -4.41
CA ARG A 159 -14.21 -8.04 -4.95
C ARG A 159 -15.13 -9.25 -4.83
N SER A 160 -14.67 -10.43 -5.22
CA SER A 160 -15.43 -11.69 -5.12
C SER A 160 -15.83 -11.96 -3.68
N PHE A 161 -14.90 -11.81 -2.73
CA PHE A 161 -15.17 -11.99 -1.31
C PHE A 161 -16.22 -11.00 -0.77
N ILE A 162 -16.15 -9.72 -1.19
CA ILE A 162 -17.14 -8.68 -0.81
C ILE A 162 -18.54 -9.03 -1.36
N GLU A 163 -18.64 -9.57 -2.56
CA GLU A 163 -19.90 -9.97 -3.17
C GLU A 163 -20.52 -11.17 -2.45
N GLU A 164 -19.70 -12.15 -2.10
CA GLU A 164 -20.12 -13.34 -1.36
C GLU A 164 -20.50 -13.01 0.08
N THR A 165 -19.85 -12.03 0.70
CA THR A 165 -20.06 -11.63 2.10
C THR A 165 -20.81 -10.31 2.28
N HIS A 166 -21.71 -9.97 1.38
CA HIS A 166 -22.41 -8.67 1.31
C HIS A 166 -23.12 -8.24 2.60
N ARG A 167 -23.37 -9.14 3.55
CA ARG A 167 -24.01 -8.87 4.85
C ARG A 167 -23.03 -8.54 5.97
N LEU A 168 -21.75 -8.70 5.76
CA LEU A 168 -20.76 -8.37 6.79
C LEU A 168 -20.65 -6.85 6.97
N THR A 169 -20.47 -6.46 8.24
CA THR A 169 -20.15 -5.07 8.57
C THR A 169 -18.82 -4.69 7.92
N GLY A 170 -18.80 -3.56 7.21
CA GLY A 170 -17.60 -3.09 6.52
C GLY A 170 -17.63 -3.29 5.00
N THR A 171 -18.43 -4.24 4.45
CA THR A 171 -18.45 -4.53 3.01
C THR A 171 -18.75 -3.32 2.12
N ASN A 172 -19.66 -2.42 2.53
CA ASN A 172 -19.95 -1.22 1.75
C ASN A 172 -18.78 -0.23 1.73
N ALA A 173 -18.06 -0.08 2.84
CA ALA A 173 -16.87 0.76 2.90
C ALA A 173 -15.70 0.12 2.14
N ALA A 174 -15.50 -1.19 2.27
CA ALA A 174 -14.53 -1.96 1.51
C ALA A 174 -14.77 -1.86 0.00
N ARG A 175 -16.02 -2.03 -0.45
CA ARG A 175 -16.40 -1.90 -1.88
C ARG A 175 -16.08 -0.51 -2.43
N ARG A 176 -16.35 0.55 -1.66
CA ARG A 176 -15.99 1.93 -2.08
C ARG A 176 -14.49 2.14 -2.17
N ALA A 177 -13.74 1.68 -1.17
CA ALA A 177 -12.29 1.80 -1.18
C ALA A 177 -11.66 1.04 -2.36
N LEU A 178 -12.20 -0.15 -2.70
CA LEU A 178 -11.70 -1.00 -3.79
C LEU A 178 -11.77 -0.32 -5.17
N LEU A 179 -12.66 0.64 -5.38
CA LEU A 179 -12.75 1.40 -6.64
C LEU A 179 -11.50 2.23 -6.94
N SER A 180 -10.71 2.54 -5.92
CA SER A 180 -9.48 3.35 -6.04
C SER A 180 -8.20 2.52 -5.87
N ILE A 181 -8.28 1.19 -5.98
CA ILE A 181 -7.15 0.28 -5.85
C ILE A 181 -6.85 -0.36 -7.20
N GLU A 182 -5.58 -0.59 -7.49
CA GLU A 182 -5.06 -1.39 -8.56
C GLU A 182 -4.07 -2.42 -8.02
N ASP A 183 -3.89 -3.50 -8.77
CA ASP A 183 -2.89 -4.51 -8.49
C ASP A 183 -1.48 -4.04 -8.86
N ASN A 184 -0.47 -4.76 -8.36
CA ASN A 184 0.91 -4.65 -8.80
C ASN A 184 1.66 -3.36 -8.40
N ALA A 185 1.28 -2.69 -7.31
CA ALA A 185 2.11 -1.62 -6.74
C ALA A 185 3.40 -2.19 -6.13
N TRP A 186 4.54 -1.53 -6.40
CA TRP A 186 5.85 -1.98 -5.90
C TRP A 186 6.35 -1.17 -4.71
N SER A 187 5.76 -0.01 -4.47
CA SER A 187 6.12 0.84 -3.34
C SER A 187 4.92 1.57 -2.72
N ALA A 188 5.06 2.01 -1.46
CA ALA A 188 4.03 2.77 -0.77
C ALA A 188 3.81 4.18 -1.36
N MET A 189 4.85 4.78 -1.92
CA MET A 189 4.77 6.13 -2.51
C MET A 189 4.08 6.09 -3.87
N GLU A 190 4.45 5.14 -4.73
CA GLU A 190 3.74 4.83 -5.97
C GLU A 190 2.26 4.55 -5.70
N ALA A 191 1.96 3.69 -4.71
CA ALA A 191 0.60 3.38 -4.29
C ALA A 191 -0.17 4.63 -3.81
N THR A 192 0.50 5.58 -3.17
CA THR A 192 -0.10 6.85 -2.74
C THR A 192 -0.48 7.71 -3.95
N ILE A 193 0.41 7.85 -4.94
CA ILE A 193 0.14 8.58 -6.18
C ILE A 193 -1.02 7.91 -6.93
N ALA A 194 -0.97 6.60 -7.13
CA ALA A 194 -2.01 5.83 -7.81
C ALA A 194 -3.38 5.96 -7.12
N LEU A 195 -3.40 5.90 -5.79
CA LEU A 195 -4.62 6.12 -5.00
C LEU A 195 -5.21 7.51 -5.25
N LEU A 196 -4.39 8.56 -5.25
CA LEU A 196 -4.84 9.94 -5.50
C LEU A 196 -5.35 10.12 -6.92
N LEU A 197 -4.68 9.52 -7.92
CA LEU A 197 -5.14 9.52 -9.30
C LEU A 197 -6.54 8.93 -9.42
N LYS A 198 -6.80 7.77 -8.81
CA LYS A 198 -8.07 7.06 -8.93
C LYS A 198 -9.18 7.57 -8.03
N LYS A 199 -8.86 8.16 -6.88
CA LYS A 199 -9.90 8.69 -5.98
C LYS A 199 -10.79 9.71 -6.68
N PRO A 200 -12.12 9.68 -6.42
CA PRO A 200 -13.03 10.70 -6.95
C PRO A 200 -12.61 12.12 -6.53
N VAL A 201 -12.90 13.09 -7.39
CA VAL A 201 -12.68 14.52 -7.08
C VAL A 201 -13.42 14.93 -5.80
N THR A 202 -14.64 14.41 -5.58
CA THR A 202 -15.42 14.62 -4.35
C THR A 202 -14.77 14.07 -3.07
N GLU A 203 -13.72 13.29 -3.22
CA GLU A 203 -12.89 12.75 -2.13
C GLU A 203 -11.46 13.28 -2.20
N HIS A 204 -11.27 14.42 -2.85
CA HIS A 204 -10.01 15.14 -3.03
C HIS A 204 -8.96 14.39 -3.87
N GLY A 205 -9.38 13.43 -4.71
CA GLY A 205 -8.52 12.81 -5.73
C GLY A 205 -8.63 13.51 -7.07
N TYR A 206 -8.06 12.88 -8.12
CA TYR A 206 -8.12 13.39 -9.50
C TYR A 206 -9.22 12.71 -10.34
N GLY A 207 -9.77 11.57 -9.93
CA GLY A 207 -10.85 10.88 -10.64
C GLY A 207 -10.41 10.17 -11.92
N ILE A 208 -9.12 9.98 -12.13
CA ILE A 208 -8.54 9.24 -13.27
C ILE A 208 -8.66 7.74 -12.98
N ARG A 209 -9.61 7.06 -13.60
CA ARG A 209 -9.98 5.70 -13.21
C ARG A 209 -9.12 4.61 -13.84
N ARG A 210 -8.67 4.81 -15.08
CA ARG A 210 -7.95 3.81 -15.86
C ARG A 210 -6.45 4.08 -15.81
N ILE A 211 -5.79 3.35 -14.94
CA ILE A 211 -4.33 3.36 -14.77
C ILE A 211 -3.84 1.92 -14.67
N HIS A 212 -2.60 1.69 -15.03
CA HIS A 212 -1.88 0.44 -14.79
C HIS A 212 -0.60 0.71 -14.04
N LEU A 213 -0.24 -0.20 -13.12
CA LEU A 213 0.97 -0.09 -12.33
C LEU A 213 2.00 -1.10 -12.81
N ASN A 214 3.23 -0.60 -12.98
CA ASN A 214 4.38 -1.42 -13.32
C ASN A 214 4.12 -2.31 -14.55
N GLU A 215 3.42 -1.73 -15.53
CA GLU A 215 3.14 -2.42 -16.78
C GLU A 215 4.36 -2.39 -17.69
N ARG A 216 4.75 -3.57 -18.16
CA ARG A 216 5.89 -3.75 -19.04
C ARG A 216 5.60 -3.12 -20.42
N GLN A 217 6.44 -2.16 -20.83
CA GLN A 217 6.42 -1.51 -22.13
C GLN A 217 7.59 -2.05 -22.97
N ASP A 218 7.31 -2.90 -23.97
CA ASP A 218 8.34 -3.48 -24.82
C ASP A 218 8.91 -2.44 -25.78
N ASN A 219 10.22 -2.34 -25.83
CA ASN A 219 10.93 -1.46 -26.79
C ASN A 219 10.83 -2.01 -28.22
N PRO A 220 10.71 -1.13 -29.25
CA PRO A 220 10.82 -1.54 -30.65
C PRO A 220 12.11 -2.28 -30.92
N TRP A 221 12.06 -3.32 -31.78
CA TRP A 221 13.21 -4.15 -32.08
C TRP A 221 14.41 -3.35 -32.65
N GLU A 222 14.12 -2.24 -33.33
CA GLU A 222 15.13 -1.31 -33.86
C GLU A 222 16.01 -0.70 -32.77
N LEU A 223 15.46 -0.43 -31.57
CA LEU A 223 16.18 0.06 -30.42
C LEU A 223 16.91 -1.09 -29.71
N VAL A 224 16.23 -2.21 -29.51
CA VAL A 224 16.79 -3.38 -28.83
C VAL A 224 18.05 -3.90 -29.56
N ARG A 225 18.01 -4.05 -30.87
CA ARG A 225 19.18 -4.49 -31.66
C ARG A 225 20.37 -3.50 -31.62
N ARG A 226 20.16 -2.27 -31.18
CA ARG A 226 21.19 -1.25 -30.99
C ARG A 226 21.69 -1.14 -29.54
N GLY A 227 21.25 -2.07 -28.67
CA GLY A 227 21.70 -2.18 -27.29
C GLY A 227 20.83 -1.43 -26.27
N CYS A 228 19.62 -0.99 -26.66
CA CYS A 228 18.62 -0.56 -25.67
C CYS A 228 18.06 -1.76 -24.89
N ALA A 229 17.43 -1.51 -23.76
CA ALA A 229 16.75 -2.55 -22.98
C ALA A 229 15.63 -3.21 -23.83
N ASN A 230 15.26 -4.45 -23.49
CA ASN A 230 14.13 -5.13 -24.16
C ASN A 230 12.79 -4.45 -23.86
N ALA A 231 12.65 -3.93 -22.64
CA ALA A 231 11.46 -3.23 -22.19
C ALA A 231 11.80 -2.21 -21.12
N ARG A 232 10.84 -1.32 -20.85
CA ARG A 232 10.84 -0.41 -19.71
C ARG A 232 9.54 -0.62 -18.90
N VAL A 233 9.60 -0.31 -17.61
CA VAL A 233 8.48 -0.48 -16.70
C VAL A 233 8.28 0.85 -15.99
N PRO A 234 7.35 1.71 -16.46
CA PRO A 234 6.92 2.88 -15.72
C PRO A 234 6.13 2.46 -14.48
N ASP A 235 6.22 3.21 -13.38
CA ASP A 235 5.48 2.91 -12.16
C ASP A 235 3.97 3.03 -12.38
N ILE A 236 3.53 4.08 -13.08
CA ILE A 236 2.11 4.34 -13.38
C ILE A 236 1.96 4.72 -14.85
N VAL A 237 0.99 4.12 -15.51
CA VAL A 237 0.61 4.44 -16.90
C VAL A 237 -0.86 4.80 -16.93
N LEU A 238 -1.22 5.86 -17.67
CA LEU A 238 -2.62 6.22 -17.94
C LEU A 238 -3.05 5.59 -19.27
N ASP A 239 -4.24 4.96 -19.31
CA ASP A 239 -4.75 4.32 -20.54
C ASP A 239 -5.15 5.33 -21.60
N ASP A 240 -5.84 6.38 -21.18
CA ASP A 240 -6.44 7.34 -22.07
C ASP A 240 -5.50 8.48 -22.51
N CYS A 241 -4.30 8.52 -21.95
CA CYS A 241 -3.32 9.57 -22.16
C CYS A 241 -1.94 8.99 -22.45
N PRO A 242 -1.15 9.55 -23.38
CA PRO A 242 0.21 9.11 -23.66
C PRO A 242 1.21 9.56 -22.57
N VAL A 243 0.78 9.54 -21.32
CA VAL A 243 1.61 9.93 -20.16
C VAL A 243 1.59 8.88 -19.07
N GLY A 244 2.61 8.90 -18.25
CA GLY A 244 2.76 8.07 -17.07
C GLY A 244 3.54 8.81 -16.00
N PHE A 245 3.78 8.15 -14.87
CA PHE A 245 4.53 8.70 -13.75
C PHE A 245 5.52 7.66 -13.22
N ASN A 246 6.67 8.15 -12.76
CA ASN A 246 7.60 7.39 -11.93
C ASN A 246 7.77 8.13 -10.60
N TYR A 247 7.84 7.42 -9.50
CA TYR A 247 8.23 8.00 -8.23
C TYR A 247 9.75 7.91 -8.05
N ASP A 248 10.41 9.04 -8.11
CA ASP A 248 11.84 9.20 -7.88
C ASP A 248 12.08 9.73 -6.45
N GLY A 249 12.04 8.84 -5.45
CA GLY A 249 12.27 9.19 -4.03
C GLY A 249 13.74 9.46 -3.70
N HIS A 250 14.01 9.90 -2.45
CA HIS A 250 15.36 10.17 -1.94
C HIS A 250 16.36 9.02 -2.17
N GLY A 251 15.89 7.76 -2.21
CA GLY A 251 16.74 6.60 -2.54
C GLY A 251 17.23 6.56 -3.99
N HIS A 252 16.71 7.41 -4.89
CA HIS A 252 17.21 7.52 -6.26
C HIS A 252 18.52 8.31 -6.36
N LEU A 253 18.71 9.30 -5.49
CA LEU A 253 19.99 9.93 -5.24
C LEU A 253 20.46 9.45 -3.87
N ASP A 254 21.02 8.24 -3.79
CA ASP A 254 21.50 7.60 -2.55
C ASP A 254 22.71 8.37 -1.96
N LEU A 255 22.43 9.64 -1.64
CA LEU A 255 23.41 10.55 -1.03
C LEU A 255 23.80 10.09 0.37
N GLU A 256 22.92 9.34 1.06
CA GLU A 256 23.24 8.76 2.37
C GLU A 256 24.33 7.69 2.24
N SER A 257 24.23 6.78 1.25
CA SER A 257 25.27 5.81 0.96
C SER A 257 26.58 6.49 0.51
N VAL A 258 26.49 7.58 -0.25
CA VAL A 258 27.66 8.38 -0.64
C VAL A 258 28.27 9.04 0.59
N ALA A 259 27.46 9.63 1.47
CA ALA A 259 27.94 10.25 2.71
C ALA A 259 28.54 9.22 3.68
N ALA A 260 27.89 8.06 3.83
CA ALA A 260 28.42 6.96 4.65
C ALA A 260 29.75 6.40 4.11
N ALA A 261 29.91 6.37 2.79
CA ALA A 261 31.14 5.92 2.14
C ALA A 261 32.25 6.99 2.08
N ALA A 262 31.99 8.23 2.55
CA ALA A 262 32.90 9.37 2.42
C ALA A 262 34.25 9.16 3.12
N GLU A 263 34.32 8.33 4.16
CA GLU A 263 35.55 8.02 4.91
C GLU A 263 36.47 6.99 4.19
N ASN A 264 35.89 6.23 3.23
CA ASN A 264 36.63 5.20 2.49
C ASN A 264 36.61 5.52 0.98
N LYS A 265 37.78 5.86 0.42
CA LYS A 265 37.89 6.29 -0.97
C LYS A 265 37.40 5.25 -2.00
N ASP A 266 37.59 3.95 -1.73
CA ASP A 266 37.19 2.88 -2.64
C ASP A 266 35.65 2.65 -2.54
N GLU A 267 35.05 2.80 -1.37
CA GLU A 267 33.60 2.72 -1.16
C GLU A 267 32.91 3.93 -1.77
N LEU A 268 33.45 5.12 -1.56
CA LEU A 268 32.97 6.35 -2.18
C LEU A 268 32.98 6.25 -3.70
N GLY A 269 34.07 5.74 -4.28
CA GLY A 269 34.21 5.53 -5.73
C GLY A 269 33.13 4.58 -6.27
N ARG A 270 32.82 3.49 -5.55
CA ARG A 270 31.77 2.54 -5.92
C ARG A 270 30.39 3.15 -5.80
N ALA A 271 30.11 3.88 -4.71
CA ALA A 271 28.83 4.56 -4.49
C ALA A 271 28.54 5.60 -5.59
N LEU A 272 29.54 6.43 -5.93
CA LEU A 272 29.42 7.41 -7.02
C LEU A 272 29.24 6.76 -8.40
N ALA A 273 29.93 5.65 -8.68
CA ALA A 273 29.74 4.90 -9.92
C ALA A 273 28.33 4.31 -10.04
N SER A 274 27.80 3.74 -8.95
CA SER A 274 26.42 3.22 -8.87
C SER A 274 25.40 4.33 -9.11
N LEU A 275 25.55 5.48 -8.43
CA LEU A 275 24.69 6.64 -8.61
C LEU A 275 24.67 7.13 -10.06
N ARG A 276 25.88 7.26 -10.66
CA ARG A 276 26.00 7.65 -12.07
C ARG A 276 25.35 6.66 -13.02
N GLN A 277 25.53 5.36 -12.78
CA GLN A 277 24.91 4.32 -13.60
C GLN A 277 23.40 4.40 -13.56
N LYS A 278 22.82 4.56 -12.37
CA LYS A 278 21.37 4.73 -12.17
C LYS A 278 20.85 5.96 -12.92
N TYR A 279 21.49 7.11 -12.73
CA TYR A 279 21.12 8.34 -13.44
C TYR A 279 21.15 8.17 -14.97
N VAL A 280 22.18 7.50 -15.50
CA VAL A 280 22.27 7.24 -16.94
C VAL A 280 21.17 6.32 -17.41
N ASP A 281 20.80 5.29 -16.64
CA ASP A 281 19.72 4.37 -17.00
C ASP A 281 18.35 5.06 -16.94
N ASP A 282 18.09 5.91 -15.95
CA ASP A 282 16.87 6.71 -15.87
C ASP A 282 16.72 7.64 -17.09
N ARG A 283 17.81 8.33 -17.49
CA ARG A 283 17.78 9.16 -18.71
C ARG A 283 17.60 8.35 -20.00
N ARG A 284 18.09 7.11 -20.04
CA ARG A 284 17.84 6.20 -21.18
C ARG A 284 16.39 5.74 -21.19
N ARG A 285 15.85 5.35 -20.04
CA ARG A 285 14.44 4.95 -19.87
C ARG A 285 13.49 6.04 -20.39
N ASP A 286 13.68 7.29 -19.95
CA ASP A 286 12.85 8.41 -20.36
C ASP A 286 12.86 8.61 -21.90
N ARG A 287 14.04 8.53 -22.52
CA ARG A 287 14.16 8.67 -23.98
C ARG A 287 13.54 7.51 -24.74
N GLU A 288 13.69 6.27 -24.25
CA GLU A 288 13.14 5.09 -24.87
C GLU A 288 11.61 5.11 -24.84
N LEU A 289 11.02 5.55 -23.73
CA LEU A 289 9.56 5.73 -23.59
C LEU A 289 9.06 6.90 -24.45
N ALA A 290 9.78 8.02 -24.48
CA ALA A 290 9.44 9.15 -25.36
C ALA A 290 9.48 8.77 -26.86
N ALA A 291 10.44 7.90 -27.25
CA ALA A 291 10.50 7.37 -28.63
C ALA A 291 9.29 6.51 -29.01
N GLN A 292 8.58 5.98 -28.04
CA GLN A 292 7.32 5.24 -28.20
C GLN A 292 6.08 6.15 -28.11
N GLY A 293 6.28 7.46 -28.04
CA GLY A 293 5.20 8.44 -27.94
C GLY A 293 4.61 8.58 -26.52
N ARG A 294 5.29 8.07 -25.50
CA ARG A 294 4.87 8.18 -24.09
C ARG A 294 5.82 9.04 -23.28
N ILE A 295 5.29 10.06 -22.61
CA ILE A 295 6.05 10.86 -21.64
C ILE A 295 5.77 10.31 -20.24
N VAL A 296 6.85 10.04 -19.50
CA VAL A 296 6.76 9.64 -18.09
C VAL A 296 7.33 10.76 -17.23
N MET A 297 6.47 11.34 -16.38
CA MET A 297 6.84 12.41 -15.46
C MET A 297 7.44 11.81 -14.19
N SER A 298 8.59 12.34 -13.76
CA SER A 298 9.13 12.01 -12.44
C SER A 298 8.39 12.79 -11.37
N VAL A 299 7.90 12.09 -10.35
CA VAL A 299 7.35 12.65 -9.12
C VAL A 299 8.41 12.46 -8.04
N VAL A 300 8.91 13.55 -7.49
CA VAL A 300 9.88 13.51 -6.41
C VAL A 300 9.22 13.66 -5.03
N SER A 301 9.97 13.43 -3.97
CA SER A 301 9.45 13.56 -2.60
C SER A 301 8.86 14.95 -2.35
N GLU A 302 9.54 15.99 -2.83
CA GLU A 302 9.16 17.38 -2.67
C GLU A 302 7.78 17.65 -3.27
N ASP A 303 7.44 17.06 -4.42
CA ASP A 303 6.13 17.19 -5.05
C ASP A 303 4.99 16.64 -4.17
N LEU A 304 5.29 15.69 -3.31
CA LEU A 304 4.31 15.13 -2.37
C LEU A 304 4.28 15.88 -1.04
N PHE A 305 5.41 16.46 -0.60
CA PHE A 305 5.47 17.18 0.67
C PHE A 305 5.13 18.66 0.53
N ASP A 306 5.46 19.29 -0.60
CA ASP A 306 5.17 20.70 -0.85
C ASP A 306 3.70 20.90 -1.19
N HIS A 307 3.17 22.07 -0.74
CA HIS A 307 1.77 22.39 -0.94
C HIS A 307 1.45 22.57 -2.43
N GLY A 308 0.66 21.64 -2.99
CA GLY A 308 0.24 21.65 -4.38
C GLY A 308 1.29 21.13 -5.37
N GLY A 309 2.41 20.58 -4.91
CA GLY A 309 3.46 20.06 -5.80
C GLY A 309 2.94 18.97 -6.74
N LEU A 310 2.21 17.97 -6.23
CA LEU A 310 1.63 16.93 -7.07
C LEU A 310 0.62 17.50 -8.10
N ASP A 311 -0.14 18.53 -7.75
CA ASP A 311 -1.08 19.19 -8.67
C ASP A 311 -0.35 19.75 -9.89
N ILE A 312 0.83 20.33 -9.68
CA ILE A 312 1.66 20.88 -10.76
C ILE A 312 2.11 19.75 -11.69
N VAL A 313 2.66 18.66 -11.14
CA VAL A 313 3.14 17.52 -11.95
C VAL A 313 2.00 16.90 -12.77
N ILE A 314 0.81 16.72 -12.18
CA ILE A 314 -0.35 16.19 -12.90
C ILE A 314 -0.80 17.16 -14.02
N LEU A 315 -0.84 18.46 -13.77
CA LEU A 315 -1.19 19.44 -14.79
C LEU A 315 -0.16 19.45 -15.94
N GLU A 316 1.13 19.42 -15.62
CA GLU A 316 2.20 19.35 -16.63
C GLU A 316 2.08 18.09 -17.49
N ALA A 317 1.77 16.93 -16.88
CA ALA A 317 1.55 15.68 -17.59
C ALA A 317 0.37 15.78 -18.57
N LEU A 318 -0.76 16.34 -18.13
CA LEU A 318 -1.94 16.52 -19.00
C LEU A 318 -1.69 17.52 -20.12
N MET A 319 -0.97 18.60 -19.87
CA MET A 319 -0.57 19.55 -20.92
C MET A 319 0.39 18.91 -21.94
N ALA A 320 1.30 18.06 -21.48
CA ALA A 320 2.18 17.30 -22.38
C ALA A 320 1.37 16.28 -23.21
N SER A 321 0.41 15.60 -22.60
CA SER A 321 -0.53 14.69 -23.29
C SER A 321 -1.25 15.37 -24.43
N GLU A 322 -1.84 16.55 -24.17
CA GLU A 322 -2.56 17.34 -25.18
C GLU A 322 -1.65 17.69 -26.38
N ARG A 323 -0.41 18.07 -26.12
CA ARG A 323 0.57 18.40 -27.18
C ARG A 323 1.00 17.18 -28.00
N LEU A 324 0.92 15.98 -27.43
CA LEU A 324 1.18 14.71 -28.13
C LEU A 324 -0.06 14.15 -28.86
N GLY A 325 -1.17 14.91 -28.92
CA GLY A 325 -2.40 14.49 -29.57
C GLY A 325 -3.34 13.69 -28.68
N GLY A 326 -3.07 13.62 -27.38
CA GLY A 326 -3.98 13.09 -26.37
C GLY A 326 -5.16 14.04 -26.07
N PRO A 327 -6.03 13.68 -25.13
CA PRO A 327 -7.17 14.52 -24.75
C PRO A 327 -6.69 15.84 -24.14
N ARG A 328 -7.52 16.90 -24.28
CA ARG A 328 -7.21 18.18 -23.65
C ARG A 328 -7.23 18.05 -22.13
N ALA A 329 -6.33 18.74 -21.45
CA ALA A 329 -6.20 18.68 -19.99
C ALA A 329 -7.56 18.91 -19.29
N LYS A 330 -8.34 19.90 -19.73
CA LYS A 330 -9.68 20.22 -19.18
C LYS A 330 -10.77 19.16 -19.46
N ASP A 331 -10.56 18.30 -20.44
CA ASP A 331 -11.50 17.20 -20.73
C ASP A 331 -11.21 15.97 -19.86
N VAL A 332 -9.98 15.87 -19.33
CA VAL A 332 -9.57 14.83 -18.37
C VAL A 332 -9.90 15.26 -16.94
N LEU A 333 -9.51 16.49 -16.57
CA LEU A 333 -9.75 17.07 -15.24
C LEU A 333 -10.41 18.44 -15.37
N PRO A 334 -11.60 18.63 -14.77
CA PRO A 334 -12.28 19.91 -14.77
C PRO A 334 -11.56 20.96 -13.91
N ASP A 335 -11.78 22.24 -14.18
CA ASP A 335 -11.09 23.35 -13.53
C ASP A 335 -11.28 23.39 -12.00
N GLU A 336 -12.39 22.85 -11.49
CA GLU A 336 -12.69 22.75 -10.06
C GLU A 336 -11.67 21.93 -9.28
N VAL A 337 -10.97 20.99 -9.95
CA VAL A 337 -9.90 20.17 -9.34
C VAL A 337 -8.74 21.03 -8.85
N TRP A 338 -8.51 22.17 -9.53
CA TRP A 338 -7.41 23.09 -9.26
C TRP A 338 -7.79 24.23 -8.30
N ALA A 339 -9.02 24.22 -7.78
CA ALA A 339 -9.45 25.23 -6.83
C ALA A 339 -8.56 25.21 -5.56
N PRO A 340 -8.18 26.38 -5.00
CA PRO A 340 -7.25 26.44 -3.86
C PRO A 340 -7.70 25.64 -2.63
N GLU A 341 -9.01 25.50 -2.40
CA GLU A 341 -9.58 24.68 -1.33
C GLU A 341 -9.39 23.19 -1.61
N GLU A 342 -9.54 22.73 -2.84
CA GLU A 342 -9.31 21.34 -3.24
C GLU A 342 -7.84 20.98 -3.16
N THR A 343 -6.95 21.85 -3.65
CA THR A 343 -5.50 21.69 -3.49
C THR A 343 -5.10 21.56 -2.01
N ARG A 344 -5.66 22.44 -1.14
CA ARG A 344 -5.39 22.33 0.32
C ARG A 344 -5.94 21.04 0.93
N ALA A 345 -7.12 20.61 0.52
CA ALA A 345 -7.73 19.38 1.03
C ALA A 345 -6.95 18.16 0.56
N ARG A 346 -6.53 18.12 -0.70
CA ARG A 346 -5.69 17.07 -1.28
C ARG A 346 -4.33 17.01 -0.59
N GLN A 347 -3.70 18.16 -0.34
CA GLN A 347 -2.42 18.17 0.36
C GLN A 347 -2.52 17.60 1.78
N ARG A 348 -3.57 17.95 2.53
CA ARG A 348 -3.82 17.32 3.85
C ARG A 348 -4.03 15.81 3.72
N LEU A 349 -4.72 15.36 2.66
CA LEU A 349 -4.90 13.94 2.40
C LEU A 349 -3.56 13.25 2.12
N ILE A 350 -2.72 13.84 1.25
CA ILE A 350 -1.36 13.35 0.95
C ILE A 350 -0.57 13.19 2.26
N TRP A 351 -0.45 14.25 3.04
CA TRP A 351 0.29 14.21 4.31
C TRP A 351 -0.25 13.17 5.30
N SER A 352 -1.56 12.87 5.24
CA SER A 352 -2.14 11.83 6.10
C SER A 352 -1.70 10.42 5.74
N LEU A 353 -1.21 10.20 4.52
CA LEU A 353 -0.79 8.90 3.99
C LEU A 353 0.73 8.70 4.04
N LEU A 354 1.47 9.79 3.94
CA LEU A 354 2.93 9.77 3.91
C LEU A 354 3.56 9.57 5.31
N PRO A 355 4.79 9.08 5.39
CA PRO A 355 5.59 9.11 6.59
C PRO A 355 5.98 10.58 6.89
N TRP A 356 5.23 11.21 7.76
CA TRP A 356 5.37 12.61 8.12
C TRP A 356 5.56 12.77 9.63
N GLU A 357 6.71 13.28 10.06
CA GLU A 357 7.03 13.46 11.47
C GLU A 357 6.46 14.76 12.09
N GLY A 358 6.03 15.72 11.27
CA GLY A 358 5.55 17.03 11.69
C GLY A 358 4.03 17.21 11.67
N GLY A 359 3.26 16.19 11.32
CA GLY A 359 1.81 16.25 11.20
C GLY A 359 1.08 15.87 12.49
N GLU A 360 -0.09 16.47 12.73
CA GLU A 360 -1.02 16.04 13.77
C GLU A 360 -1.29 14.53 13.63
N SER A 361 -1.35 13.83 14.77
CA SER A 361 -1.70 12.41 14.86
C SER A 361 -3.07 12.17 14.19
N LEU A 362 -3.07 11.68 12.96
CA LEU A 362 -4.27 11.48 12.14
C LEU A 362 -4.93 10.10 12.34
N GLY A 363 -4.78 9.52 13.53
CA GLY A 363 -5.41 8.25 13.89
C GLY A 363 -4.70 7.02 13.27
N PRO A 364 -5.19 5.80 13.53
CA PRO A 364 -4.55 4.57 13.04
C PRO A 364 -4.56 4.53 11.50
N CYS A 365 -3.38 4.42 10.93
CA CYS A 365 -3.13 4.14 9.51
C CYS A 365 -3.12 2.65 9.25
#